data_b1179f1ddf202df27b3b0b1ab6fa462f
#
_entry.id   b1179f1ddf202df27b3b0b1ab6fa462f
#
_cell.length_a   1.000
_cell.length_b   1.000
_cell.length_c   1.000
_cell.angle_alpha   90.00
_cell.angle_beta   90.00
_cell.angle_gamma   90.00
#
_symmetry.space_group_name_H-M   'P 1'
#
loop_
_entity.id
_entity.type
_entity.pdbx_description
1 polymer ?
#
loop_
_entity_poly.entity_id
_entity_poly.type
_entity_poly.pdbx_seq_one_letter_code
_entity_poly.pdbx_strand_id
1 'polypeptide(L)'
;MPVEPADPPAHAAFQVFLDGVIAAVRSVFFYVLVGNYVGLGALAHEVGFSFWWMALSTVLIWAAPAQVILVSTLSTAALFEVALAVTLSSVRFLPMVAAILPMMRRPGVRQRDLLLPMHLTAISVWVEGMRLLPLMPVERRIAFYNGLGIGLMSGAVIGGAAGFVLAAKLPPLLSAALDRKSVV
;
A
#
# COMPACT_ATOMS: atom_id res chain seq x y z
N MET A 1 -14.56 -33.02 24.44
CA MET A 1 -14.13 -31.61 24.40
C MET A 1 -13.28 -31.44 23.15
N PRO A 2 -13.63 -30.59 22.19
CA PRO A 2 -12.73 -30.27 21.08
C PRO A 2 -11.55 -29.51 21.65
N VAL A 3 -10.34 -30.02 21.39
CA VAL A 3 -9.10 -29.31 21.72
C VAL A 3 -9.07 -28.05 20.86
N GLU A 4 -9.16 -26.89 21.51
CA GLU A 4 -9.00 -25.59 20.84
C GLU A 4 -7.59 -25.54 20.24
N PRO A 5 -7.43 -25.33 18.93
CA PRO A 5 -6.11 -25.29 18.33
C PRO A 5 -5.34 -24.12 18.96
N ALA A 6 -4.28 -24.46 19.68
CA ALA A 6 -3.40 -23.49 20.31
C ALA A 6 -2.84 -22.53 19.25
N ASP A 7 -2.79 -21.23 19.55
CA ASP A 7 -2.13 -20.27 18.67
C ASP A 7 -0.67 -20.69 18.45
N PRO A 8 -0.16 -20.60 17.21
CA PRO A 8 1.21 -20.97 16.93
C PRO A 8 2.16 -20.14 17.81
N PRO A 9 3.26 -20.76 18.32
CA PRO A 9 4.23 -20.04 19.14
C PRO A 9 4.75 -18.80 18.40
N ALA A 10 5.07 -17.72 19.12
CA ALA A 10 5.41 -16.41 18.55
C ALA A 10 6.49 -16.46 17.45
N HIS A 11 7.49 -17.35 17.57
CA HIS A 11 8.51 -17.53 16.53
C HIS A 11 7.92 -18.12 15.24
N ALA A 12 6.94 -19.01 15.33
CA ALA A 12 6.26 -19.56 14.16
C ALA A 12 5.39 -18.50 13.47
N ALA A 13 4.72 -17.62 14.23
CA ALA A 13 3.96 -16.50 13.70
C ALA A 13 4.87 -15.48 12.97
N PHE A 14 6.05 -15.20 13.52
CA PHE A 14 7.04 -14.32 12.90
C PHE A 14 7.62 -14.91 11.61
N GLN A 15 7.92 -16.20 11.58
CA GLN A 15 8.35 -16.87 10.33
C GLN A 15 7.28 -16.77 9.25
N VAL A 16 6.01 -17.04 9.58
CA VAL A 16 4.90 -16.91 8.64
C VAL A 16 4.73 -15.47 8.14
N PHE A 17 4.95 -14.48 9.01
CA PHE A 17 4.99 -13.08 8.60
C PHE A 17 6.12 -12.81 7.59
N LEU A 18 7.32 -13.30 7.84
CA LEU A 18 8.45 -13.18 6.90
C LEU A 18 8.19 -13.89 5.57
N ASP A 19 7.52 -15.04 5.59
CA ASP A 19 7.09 -15.73 4.36
C ASP A 19 6.15 -14.82 3.54
N GLY A 20 5.27 -14.08 4.21
CA GLY A 20 4.42 -13.08 3.58
C GLY A 20 5.23 -11.94 2.94
N VAL A 21 6.24 -11.40 3.64
CA VAL A 21 7.14 -10.36 3.10
C VAL A 21 7.91 -10.89 1.89
N ILE A 22 8.43 -12.11 1.96
CA ILE A 22 9.15 -12.74 0.84
C ILE A 22 8.20 -12.93 -0.36
N ALA A 23 6.96 -13.36 -0.11
CA ALA A 23 5.94 -13.49 -1.15
C ALA A 23 5.65 -12.13 -1.81
N ALA A 24 5.58 -11.04 -1.02
CA ALA A 24 5.42 -9.68 -1.54
C ALA A 24 6.54 -9.31 -2.51
N VAL A 25 7.80 -9.46 -2.10
CA VAL A 25 8.97 -9.09 -2.92
C VAL A 25 9.07 -9.94 -4.20
N ARG A 26 8.61 -11.18 -4.16
CA ARG A 26 8.57 -12.07 -5.33
C ARG A 26 7.38 -11.81 -6.25
N SER A 27 6.38 -11.07 -5.81
CA SER A 27 5.21 -10.74 -6.59
C SER A 27 5.51 -9.68 -7.65
N VAL A 28 4.92 -9.82 -8.82
CA VAL A 28 4.94 -8.79 -9.87
C VAL A 28 4.39 -7.46 -9.36
N PHE A 29 3.40 -7.50 -8.45
CA PHE A 29 2.83 -6.31 -7.86
C PHE A 29 3.82 -5.46 -7.08
N PHE A 30 4.86 -6.04 -6.49
CA PHE A 30 5.91 -5.29 -5.81
C PHE A 30 6.60 -4.32 -6.78
N TYR A 31 7.02 -4.80 -7.93
CA TYR A 31 7.72 -4.00 -8.93
C TYR A 31 6.80 -2.96 -9.58
N VAL A 32 5.55 -3.34 -9.85
CA VAL A 32 4.52 -2.40 -10.35
C VAL A 32 4.26 -1.27 -9.35
N LEU A 33 4.16 -1.61 -8.06
CA LEU A 33 3.98 -0.61 -7.00
C LEU A 33 5.20 0.31 -6.89
N VAL A 34 6.40 -0.25 -6.85
CA VAL A 34 7.63 0.57 -6.83
C VAL A 34 7.62 1.56 -7.99
N GLY A 35 7.35 1.11 -9.23
CA GLY A 35 7.31 1.99 -10.40
C GLY A 35 6.23 3.08 -10.29
N ASN A 36 5.01 2.73 -9.88
CA ASN A 36 3.92 3.68 -9.70
C ASN A 36 4.26 4.74 -8.63
N TYR A 37 4.86 4.30 -7.51
CA TYR A 37 5.20 5.20 -6.43
C TYR A 37 6.45 6.04 -6.72
N VAL A 38 7.35 5.60 -7.61
CA VAL A 38 8.40 6.49 -8.16
C VAL A 38 7.75 7.69 -8.85
N GLY A 39 6.72 7.47 -9.68
CA GLY A 39 5.96 8.56 -10.30
C GLY A 39 5.27 9.47 -9.27
N LEU A 40 4.65 8.90 -8.24
CA LEU A 40 4.02 9.68 -7.17
C LEU A 40 5.03 10.52 -6.39
N GLY A 41 6.21 9.96 -6.09
CA GLY A 41 7.28 10.67 -5.39
C GLY A 41 7.81 11.85 -6.21
N ALA A 42 8.00 11.67 -7.51
CA ALA A 42 8.39 12.74 -8.42
C ALA A 42 7.34 13.85 -8.47
N LEU A 43 6.06 13.48 -8.64
CA LEU A 43 4.94 14.43 -8.61
C LEU A 43 4.90 15.22 -7.30
N ALA A 44 5.05 14.55 -6.16
CA ALA A 44 5.07 15.19 -4.85
C ALA A 44 6.19 16.24 -4.73
N HIS A 45 7.37 15.93 -5.25
CA HIS A 45 8.47 16.90 -5.30
C HIS A 45 8.15 18.10 -6.19
N GLU A 46 7.62 17.88 -7.40
CA GLU A 46 7.29 18.93 -8.38
C GLU A 46 6.27 19.94 -7.84
N VAL A 47 5.26 19.46 -7.10
CA VAL A 47 4.23 20.35 -6.50
C VAL A 47 4.67 20.93 -5.14
N GLY A 48 5.91 20.71 -4.71
CA GLY A 48 6.42 21.20 -3.42
C GLY A 48 5.82 20.49 -2.19
N PHE A 49 5.26 19.30 -2.37
CA PHE A 49 4.71 18.51 -1.27
C PHE A 49 5.85 17.94 -0.42
N SER A 50 5.73 18.02 0.91
CA SER A 50 6.78 17.56 1.81
C SER A 50 7.02 16.05 1.70
N PHE A 51 8.31 15.64 1.68
CA PHE A 51 8.70 14.23 1.69
C PHE A 51 8.05 13.43 2.82
N TRP A 52 8.04 13.99 4.04
CA TRP A 52 7.46 13.31 5.19
C TRP A 52 5.95 13.15 5.09
N TRP A 53 5.26 14.15 4.55
CA TRP A 53 3.81 14.06 4.29
C TRP A 53 3.51 13.06 3.19
N MET A 54 4.33 12.99 2.14
CA MET A 54 4.20 11.97 1.08
C MET A 54 4.37 10.56 1.65
N ALA A 55 5.44 10.32 2.42
CA ALA A 55 5.71 9.02 3.04
C ALA A 55 4.60 8.64 4.05
N LEU A 56 4.16 9.57 4.90
CA LEU A 56 3.09 9.34 5.87
C LEU A 56 1.76 9.05 5.17
N SER A 57 1.41 9.79 4.10
CA SER A 57 0.19 9.54 3.34
C SER A 57 0.22 8.16 2.67
N THR A 58 1.38 7.66 2.24
CA THR A 58 1.51 6.30 1.70
C THR A 58 1.13 5.24 2.74
N VAL A 59 1.54 5.42 3.98
CA VAL A 59 1.21 4.49 5.06
C VAL A 59 -0.26 4.61 5.48
N LEU A 60 -0.79 5.84 5.59
CA LEU A 60 -2.13 6.09 6.11
C LEU A 60 -3.24 5.84 5.08
N ILE A 61 -3.05 6.27 3.85
CA ILE A 61 -4.09 6.18 2.80
C ILE A 61 -4.00 4.85 2.06
N TRP A 62 -2.78 4.34 1.83
CA TRP A 62 -2.49 3.07 1.15
C TRP A 62 -3.27 2.88 -0.17
N ALA A 63 -3.43 3.95 -0.94
CA ALA A 63 -4.17 3.97 -2.20
C ALA A 63 -3.54 4.96 -3.19
N ALA A 64 -2.73 4.48 -4.14
CA ALA A 64 -2.02 5.33 -5.08
C ALA A 64 -2.92 6.36 -5.80
N PRO A 65 -4.11 6.01 -6.35
CA PRO A 65 -4.98 7.00 -6.97
C PRO A 65 -5.51 8.07 -6.00
N ALA A 66 -5.82 7.68 -4.75
CA ALA A 66 -6.25 8.64 -3.73
C ALA A 66 -5.11 9.59 -3.34
N GLN A 67 -3.88 9.08 -3.28
CA GLN A 67 -2.70 9.90 -3.01
C GLN A 67 -2.36 10.85 -4.18
N VAL A 68 -2.51 10.41 -5.44
CA VAL A 68 -2.36 11.29 -6.60
C VAL A 68 -3.37 12.44 -6.51
N ILE A 69 -4.64 12.15 -6.20
CA ILE A 69 -5.65 13.19 -5.98
C ILE A 69 -5.21 14.12 -4.85
N LEU A 70 -4.83 13.58 -3.68
CA LEU A 70 -4.37 14.38 -2.55
C LEU A 70 -3.23 15.32 -2.95
N VAL A 71 -2.17 14.78 -3.54
CA VAL A 71 -0.95 15.54 -3.87
C VAL A 71 -1.22 16.60 -4.94
N SER A 72 -2.03 16.27 -5.97
CA SER A 72 -2.29 17.20 -7.08
C SER A 72 -3.33 18.28 -6.76
N THR A 73 -4.21 18.06 -5.79
CA THR A 73 -5.33 19.00 -5.53
C THR A 73 -5.20 19.79 -4.23
N LEU A 74 -4.32 19.36 -3.30
CA LEU A 74 -4.21 19.97 -1.97
C LEU A 74 -3.85 21.47 -2.01
N SER A 75 -3.11 21.91 -3.03
CA SER A 75 -2.71 23.31 -3.20
C SER A 75 -3.76 24.17 -3.94
N THR A 76 -4.74 23.55 -4.61
CA THR A 76 -5.65 24.25 -5.53
C THR A 76 -7.12 24.13 -5.17
N ALA A 77 -7.50 23.12 -4.38
CA ALA A 77 -8.88 22.84 -4.00
C ALA A 77 -9.13 23.08 -2.50
N ALA A 78 -10.39 23.29 -2.13
CA ALA A 78 -10.76 23.36 -0.73
C ALA A 78 -10.54 22.02 -0.01
N LEU A 79 -10.10 22.04 1.24
CA LEU A 79 -9.81 20.82 2.03
C LEU A 79 -10.99 19.84 2.04
N PHE A 80 -12.22 20.34 2.07
CA PHE A 80 -13.42 19.50 2.02
C PHE A 80 -13.54 18.74 0.70
N GLU A 81 -13.27 19.39 -0.42
CA GLU A 81 -13.31 18.77 -1.76
C GLU A 81 -12.25 17.68 -1.88
N VAL A 82 -11.04 17.95 -1.40
CA VAL A 82 -9.94 16.97 -1.37
C VAL A 82 -10.33 15.76 -0.50
N ALA A 83 -10.85 16.01 0.71
CA ALA A 83 -11.27 14.96 1.61
C ALA A 83 -12.39 14.10 1.01
N LEU A 84 -13.37 14.71 0.36
CA LEU A 84 -14.47 14.02 -0.31
C LEU A 84 -13.95 13.16 -1.47
N ALA A 85 -13.08 13.70 -2.32
CA ALA A 85 -12.51 13.00 -3.46
C ALA A 85 -11.66 11.78 -3.03
N VAL A 86 -10.82 11.95 -2.01
CA VAL A 86 -10.02 10.87 -1.41
C VAL A 86 -10.92 9.79 -0.82
N THR A 87 -11.96 10.17 -0.08
CA THR A 87 -12.91 9.24 0.54
C THR A 87 -13.66 8.44 -0.53
N LEU A 88 -14.23 9.10 -1.55
CA LEU A 88 -14.93 8.44 -2.64
C LEU A 88 -14.01 7.48 -3.42
N SER A 89 -12.76 7.88 -3.66
CA SER A 89 -11.76 7.02 -4.28
C SER A 89 -11.48 5.74 -3.47
N SER A 90 -11.68 5.78 -2.16
CA SER A 90 -11.39 4.66 -1.24
C SER A 90 -12.58 3.71 -1.05
N VAL A 91 -13.80 4.07 -1.44
CA VAL A 91 -15.02 3.24 -1.29
C VAL A 91 -14.87 1.88 -1.96
N ARG A 92 -14.11 1.78 -3.05
CA ARG A 92 -13.83 0.54 -3.78
C ARG A 92 -13.15 -0.54 -2.92
N PHE A 93 -12.51 -0.19 -1.81
CA PHE A 93 -11.89 -1.17 -0.92
C PHE A 93 -12.89 -1.94 -0.06
N LEU A 94 -14.11 -1.42 0.15
CA LEU A 94 -15.14 -2.08 0.95
C LEU A 94 -15.46 -3.51 0.46
N PRO A 95 -15.76 -3.74 -0.84
CA PRO A 95 -16.02 -5.11 -1.31
C PRO A 95 -14.78 -6.01 -1.21
N MET A 96 -13.57 -5.49 -1.36
CA MET A 96 -12.33 -6.27 -1.22
C MET A 96 -12.14 -6.74 0.21
N VAL A 97 -12.33 -5.84 1.19
CA VAL A 97 -12.27 -6.18 2.60
C VAL A 97 -13.36 -7.19 2.96
N ALA A 98 -14.58 -7.00 2.48
CA ALA A 98 -15.70 -7.92 2.71
C ALA A 98 -15.43 -9.33 2.15
N ALA A 99 -14.69 -9.43 1.03
CA ALA A 99 -14.34 -10.72 0.43
C ALA A 99 -13.18 -11.42 1.15
N ILE A 100 -12.14 -10.68 1.60
CA ILE A 100 -10.96 -11.29 2.19
C ILE A 100 -11.11 -11.61 3.68
N LEU A 101 -11.90 -10.81 4.41
CA LEU A 101 -12.05 -10.91 5.86
C LEU A 101 -12.57 -12.28 6.35
N PRO A 102 -13.59 -12.90 5.72
CA PRO A 102 -14.08 -14.21 6.11
C PRO A 102 -12.99 -15.29 6.04
N MET A 103 -12.02 -15.16 5.14
CA MET A 103 -10.93 -16.14 4.98
C MET A 103 -9.97 -16.18 6.17
N MET A 104 -9.96 -15.11 7.00
CA MET A 104 -9.10 -14.98 8.18
C MET A 104 -9.86 -15.21 9.49
N ARG A 105 -11.22 -15.24 9.43
CA ARG A 105 -12.03 -15.45 10.63
C ARG A 105 -11.98 -16.91 11.07
N ARG A 106 -11.74 -17.11 12.37
CA ARG A 106 -11.82 -18.40 13.08
C ARG A 106 -12.21 -18.15 14.53
N PRO A 107 -12.64 -19.18 15.29
CA PRO A 107 -12.82 -19.07 16.74
C PRO A 107 -11.53 -18.53 17.40
N GLY A 108 -11.67 -17.64 18.38
CA GLY A 108 -10.55 -17.03 19.09
C GLY A 108 -9.96 -15.75 18.46
N VAL A 109 -10.19 -15.47 17.18
CA VAL A 109 -9.73 -14.22 16.53
C VAL A 109 -10.61 -13.04 16.98
N ARG A 110 -10.01 -12.03 17.59
CA ARG A 110 -10.67 -10.80 18.00
C ARG A 110 -10.78 -9.82 16.86
N GLN A 111 -11.77 -8.95 16.88
CA GLN A 111 -11.94 -7.93 15.83
C GLN A 111 -10.71 -7.02 15.66
N ARG A 112 -10.02 -6.70 16.75
CA ARG A 112 -8.78 -5.90 16.71
C ARG A 112 -7.65 -6.56 15.93
N ASP A 113 -7.59 -7.89 15.87
CA ASP A 113 -6.55 -8.64 15.16
C ASP A 113 -6.74 -8.54 13.64
N LEU A 114 -7.94 -8.14 13.21
CA LEU A 114 -8.31 -7.94 11.81
C LEU A 114 -8.13 -6.48 11.34
N LEU A 115 -7.88 -5.53 12.24
CA LEU A 115 -7.73 -4.11 11.86
C LEU A 115 -6.53 -3.88 10.94
N LEU A 116 -5.38 -4.48 11.27
CA LEU A 116 -4.18 -4.34 10.44
C LEU A 116 -4.35 -5.00 9.07
N PRO A 117 -4.82 -6.25 8.93
CA PRO A 117 -5.17 -6.81 7.63
C PRO A 117 -6.13 -5.94 6.81
N MET A 118 -7.17 -5.37 7.45
CA MET A 118 -8.12 -4.48 6.77
C MET A 118 -7.44 -3.22 6.23
N HIS A 119 -6.59 -2.57 7.05
CA HIS A 119 -5.84 -1.40 6.63
C HIS A 119 -4.88 -1.71 5.47
N LEU A 120 -4.21 -2.87 5.52
CA LEU A 120 -3.27 -3.31 4.50
C LEU A 120 -3.95 -3.77 3.19
N THR A 121 -5.30 -3.89 3.17
CA THR A 121 -6.02 -4.34 1.99
C THR A 121 -6.02 -3.26 0.91
N ALA A 122 -5.15 -3.43 -0.08
CA ALA A 122 -5.15 -2.72 -1.36
C ALA A 122 -5.36 -3.74 -2.49
N ILE A 123 -5.56 -3.29 -3.72
CA ILE A 123 -5.83 -4.16 -4.87
C ILE A 123 -4.78 -5.27 -5.00
N SER A 124 -3.49 -4.90 -4.94
CA SER A 124 -2.37 -5.84 -5.05
C SER A 124 -2.32 -6.85 -3.91
N VAL A 125 -2.51 -6.39 -2.66
CA VAL A 125 -2.54 -7.26 -1.47
C VAL A 125 -3.75 -8.17 -1.52
N TRP A 126 -4.90 -7.65 -1.95
CA TRP A 126 -6.14 -8.43 -2.08
C TRP A 126 -6.00 -9.54 -3.13
N VAL A 127 -5.50 -9.23 -4.33
CA VAL A 127 -5.31 -10.22 -5.40
C VAL A 127 -4.37 -11.34 -4.96
N GLU A 128 -3.20 -11.00 -4.38
CA GLU A 128 -2.26 -12.00 -3.87
C GLU A 128 -2.83 -12.76 -2.67
N GLY A 129 -3.55 -12.08 -1.79
CA GLY A 129 -4.23 -12.71 -0.66
C GLY A 129 -5.26 -13.73 -1.11
N MET A 130 -6.13 -13.39 -2.06
CA MET A 130 -7.12 -14.31 -2.62
C MET A 130 -6.49 -15.53 -3.30
N ARG A 131 -5.29 -15.36 -3.88
CA ARG A 131 -4.54 -16.45 -4.51
C ARG A 131 -3.83 -17.36 -3.50
N LEU A 132 -3.25 -16.79 -2.44
CA LEU A 132 -2.34 -17.50 -1.55
C LEU A 132 -3.00 -18.01 -0.26
N LEU A 133 -3.95 -17.26 0.32
CA LEU A 133 -4.57 -17.66 1.59
C LEU A 133 -5.30 -19.00 1.54
N PRO A 134 -6.00 -19.40 0.44
CA PRO A 134 -6.64 -20.71 0.38
C PRO A 134 -5.66 -21.89 0.49
N LEU A 135 -4.38 -21.66 0.14
CA LEU A 135 -3.35 -22.69 0.09
C LEU A 135 -2.71 -22.96 1.47
N MET A 136 -3.13 -22.22 2.50
CA MET A 136 -2.53 -22.35 3.84
C MET A 136 -3.58 -22.51 4.94
N PRO A 137 -3.20 -23.11 6.09
CA PRO A 137 -4.05 -23.22 7.26
C PRO A 137 -4.52 -21.86 7.77
N VAL A 138 -5.77 -21.78 8.25
CA VAL A 138 -6.41 -20.52 8.66
C VAL A 138 -5.64 -19.81 9.79
N GLU A 139 -4.94 -20.56 10.66
CA GLU A 139 -4.13 -20.07 11.77
C GLU A 139 -2.97 -19.19 11.31
N ARG A 140 -2.46 -19.40 10.11
CA ARG A 140 -1.31 -18.69 9.54
C ARG A 140 -1.72 -17.48 8.70
N ARG A 141 -2.98 -17.38 8.30
CA ARG A 141 -3.43 -16.40 7.29
C ARG A 141 -3.25 -14.96 7.72
N ILE A 142 -3.55 -14.61 8.97
CA ILE A 142 -3.41 -13.23 9.46
C ILE A 142 -1.94 -12.80 9.45
N ALA A 143 -1.05 -13.62 10.01
CA ALA A 143 0.39 -13.30 10.04
C ALA A 143 0.97 -13.19 8.63
N PHE A 144 0.64 -14.12 7.74
CA PHE A 144 1.07 -14.10 6.36
C PHE A 144 0.56 -12.86 5.62
N TYR A 145 -0.73 -12.55 5.74
CA TYR A 145 -1.35 -11.41 5.05
C TYR A 145 -0.78 -10.07 5.54
N ASN A 146 -0.50 -9.95 6.83
CA ASN A 146 0.18 -8.78 7.37
C ASN A 146 1.59 -8.63 6.79
N GLY A 147 2.36 -9.73 6.69
CA GLY A 147 3.67 -9.74 6.06
C GLY A 147 3.61 -9.34 4.59
N LEU A 148 2.65 -9.90 3.84
CA LEU A 148 2.41 -9.58 2.43
C LEU A 148 2.08 -8.09 2.24
N GLY A 149 1.16 -7.55 3.04
CA GLY A 149 0.75 -6.16 2.96
C GLY A 149 1.88 -5.20 3.34
N ILE A 150 2.61 -5.47 4.43
CA ILE A 150 3.75 -4.64 4.85
C ILE A 150 4.90 -4.72 3.83
N GLY A 151 5.14 -5.90 3.25
CA GLY A 151 6.14 -6.06 2.19
C GLY A 151 5.82 -5.22 0.95
N LEU A 152 4.57 -5.24 0.48
CA LEU A 152 4.13 -4.43 -0.67
C LEU A 152 4.12 -2.93 -0.32
N MET A 153 3.68 -2.54 0.88
CA MET A 153 3.70 -1.16 1.35
C MET A 153 5.12 -0.60 1.45
N SER A 154 6.07 -1.40 1.94
CA SER A 154 7.48 -0.99 1.99
C SER A 154 8.03 -0.71 0.60
N GLY A 155 7.68 -1.54 -0.41
CA GLY A 155 8.03 -1.28 -1.80
C GLY A 155 7.49 0.05 -2.30
N ALA A 156 6.23 0.39 -1.97
CA ALA A 156 5.62 1.67 -2.30
C ALA A 156 6.34 2.86 -1.64
N VAL A 157 6.66 2.76 -0.34
CA VAL A 157 7.40 3.81 0.37
C VAL A 157 8.80 3.99 -0.21
N ILE A 158 9.51 2.90 -0.50
CA ILE A 158 10.84 2.94 -1.13
C ILE A 158 10.75 3.57 -2.52
N GLY A 159 9.77 3.16 -3.34
CA GLY A 159 9.53 3.74 -4.66
C GLY A 159 9.25 5.23 -4.59
N GLY A 160 8.36 5.66 -3.69
CA GLY A 160 8.04 7.07 -3.46
C GLY A 160 9.26 7.89 -3.03
N ALA A 161 10.05 7.36 -2.09
CA ALA A 161 11.29 7.99 -1.66
C ALA A 161 12.31 8.12 -2.80
N ALA A 162 12.49 7.06 -3.58
CA ALA A 162 13.37 7.07 -4.74
C ALA A 162 12.94 8.10 -5.78
N GLY A 163 11.63 8.16 -6.11
CA GLY A 163 11.08 9.12 -7.06
C GLY A 163 11.24 10.56 -6.59
N PHE A 164 10.98 10.83 -5.31
CA PHE A 164 11.14 12.15 -4.71
C PHE A 164 12.59 12.64 -4.79
N VAL A 165 13.55 11.79 -4.40
CA VAL A 165 14.99 12.11 -4.42
C VAL A 165 15.51 12.24 -5.86
N LEU A 166 15.01 11.39 -6.77
CA LEU A 166 15.40 11.45 -8.18
C LEU A 166 14.94 12.76 -8.82
N ALA A 167 13.68 13.17 -8.59
CA ALA A 167 13.16 14.45 -9.08
C ALA A 167 13.95 15.65 -8.53
N ALA A 168 14.36 15.59 -7.25
CA ALA A 168 15.19 16.63 -6.63
C ALA A 168 16.60 16.75 -7.25
N LYS A 169 17.12 15.67 -7.84
CA LYS A 169 18.45 15.61 -8.45
C LYS A 169 18.46 15.81 -9.96
N LEU A 170 17.30 15.68 -10.62
CA LEU A 170 17.21 15.94 -12.04
C LEU A 170 17.51 17.41 -12.31
N PRO A 171 18.59 17.76 -13.08
CA PRO A 171 18.92 19.14 -13.31
C PRO A 171 17.79 19.83 -14.08
N PRO A 172 17.64 21.16 -13.92
CA PRO A 172 16.70 21.97 -14.72
C PRO A 172 16.94 21.88 -16.23
N LEU A 173 17.99 21.19 -16.66
CA LEU A 173 18.32 20.91 -18.07
C LEU A 173 17.26 20.06 -18.80
N LEU A 174 16.53 19.18 -18.09
CA LEU A 174 15.44 18.41 -18.72
C LEU A 174 14.17 19.26 -18.88
N SER A 175 13.87 20.12 -17.92
CA SER A 175 12.77 21.09 -18.06
C SER A 175 13.07 22.11 -19.17
N ALA A 176 14.31 22.60 -19.27
CA ALA A 176 14.73 23.47 -20.34
C ALA A 176 14.78 22.78 -21.73
N ALA A 177 15.04 21.46 -21.77
CA ALA A 177 15.00 20.68 -23.01
C ALA A 177 13.57 20.37 -23.48
N LEU A 178 12.62 20.23 -22.53
CA LEU A 178 11.18 20.05 -22.82
C LEU A 178 10.52 21.40 -23.20
N ASP A 179 10.93 22.49 -22.58
CA ASP A 179 10.42 23.83 -22.87
C ASP A 179 10.86 24.33 -24.27
N ARG A 180 12.03 23.92 -24.77
CA ARG A 180 12.47 24.19 -26.14
C ARG A 180 11.63 23.52 -27.23
N LYS A 181 10.87 22.49 -26.93
CA LYS A 181 9.96 21.82 -27.89
C LYS A 181 8.57 22.46 -28.00
N SER A 182 8.24 23.38 -27.10
CA SER A 182 6.96 24.10 -27.13
C SER A 182 6.99 25.42 -27.92
N VAL A 183 8.11 25.76 -28.55
CA VAL A 183 8.33 27.02 -29.33
C VAL A 183 8.59 26.73 -30.82
N VAL A 184 7.93 25.72 -31.38
CA VAL A 184 7.87 25.55 -32.85
C VAL A 184 6.44 25.33 -33.27
#